data_faaf39f3c206cffd2a82d1899be15ab2
#
_entry.id   faaf39f3c206cffd2a82d1899be15ab2
#
_cell.length_a   1.000
_cell.length_b   1.000
_cell.length_c   1.000
_cell.angle_alpha   90.00
_cell.angle_beta   90.00
_cell.angle_gamma   90.00
#
_symmetry.space_group_name_H-M   'P 1'
#
loop_
_entity.id
_entity.type
_entity.pdbx_description
1 polymer ?
#
loop_
_entity_poly.entity_id
_entity_poly.type
_entity_poly.pdbx_seq_one_letter_code
_entity_poly.pdbx_strand_id
1 'polypeptide(L)'
;MVASHLDMKFSIKSKFNYYDVKFIVNIENTLNPLIKKNNNFFIIDSFVYKKYLSKLKFNKNKLIIVKAGEDKKELSNIKKIILDLLKKKINRKSFIISIGGGVIQDISAFISSILFRGIKWIYFPTTLISQGDSCIGSKTSVNINKFKNQLGNFYPPQKIYIANSFLASLNYKDYYSGLGEISHILALGNKKIFFSIKKYFNDKKNIFNLILSSLMMKKKIIEQDEFENNKRELLAFGHSVGHAIEGSTNFKIKHGISVAYGMDAAFYISYKLKFLSYKKYTELSEPLKTIIK
;
A
#
# COMPACT_ATOMS: atom_id res chain seq x y z
N MET A 1 -14.71 -4.02 25.09
CA MET A 1 -13.39 -3.39 24.82
C MET A 1 -13.22 -3.07 23.31
N VAL A 2 -14.11 -2.31 22.69
CA VAL A 2 -14.05 -1.94 21.26
C VAL A 2 -13.66 -0.44 21.07
N ALA A 3 -13.71 0.34 22.12
CA ALA A 3 -13.53 1.81 22.04
C ALA A 3 -12.05 2.30 22.05
N SER A 4 -11.06 1.44 22.34
CA SER A 4 -9.66 1.88 22.49
C SER A 4 -8.80 1.82 21.21
N HIS A 5 -9.33 1.33 20.08
CA HIS A 5 -8.58 1.23 18.82
C HIS A 5 -8.81 2.43 17.89
N LEU A 6 -9.71 3.34 18.25
CA LEU A 6 -10.34 4.32 17.37
C LEU A 6 -9.51 5.59 17.12
N ASP A 7 -8.36 5.78 17.83
CA ASP A 7 -7.47 6.92 17.66
C ASP A 7 -5.98 6.54 17.65
N MET A 8 -5.70 5.27 17.26
CA MET A 8 -4.31 4.83 17.18
C MET A 8 -3.53 5.69 16.18
N LYS A 9 -2.45 6.26 16.66
CA LYS A 9 -1.51 7.06 15.88
C LYS A 9 -0.09 6.61 16.19
N PHE A 10 0.77 6.58 15.17
CA PHE A 10 2.21 6.46 15.33
C PHE A 10 2.92 7.26 14.24
N SER A 11 4.17 7.61 14.49
CA SER A 11 5.00 8.34 13.55
C SER A 11 6.10 7.44 13.02
N ILE A 12 6.55 7.71 11.80
CA ILE A 12 7.66 7.05 11.15
C ILE A 12 8.77 8.07 10.94
N LYS A 13 9.97 7.66 11.32
CA LYS A 13 11.19 8.45 11.08
C LYS A 13 11.70 8.16 9.67
N SER A 14 11.68 9.17 8.82
CA SER A 14 12.30 9.15 7.49
C SER A 14 13.52 10.07 7.48
N LYS A 15 14.42 9.86 6.55
CA LYS A 15 15.55 10.77 6.30
C LYS A 15 15.11 12.15 5.79
N PHE A 16 13.89 12.23 5.24
CA PHE A 16 13.31 13.49 4.76
C PHE A 16 12.58 14.24 5.88
N ASN A 17 11.74 13.54 6.66
CA ASN A 17 10.93 14.11 7.73
C ASN A 17 10.27 13.01 8.58
N TYR A 18 9.67 13.39 9.70
CA TYR A 18 8.70 12.51 10.36
C TYR A 18 7.36 12.61 9.67
N TYR A 19 6.67 11.48 9.49
CA TYR A 19 5.30 11.44 9.01
C TYR A 19 4.42 10.53 9.86
N ASP A 20 3.15 10.92 9.95
CA ASP A 20 2.19 10.29 10.85
C ASP A 20 1.30 9.28 10.12
N VAL A 21 1.06 8.16 10.76
CA VAL A 21 -0.01 7.22 10.41
C VAL A 21 -1.10 7.30 11.47
N LYS A 22 -2.32 7.62 11.06
CA LYS A 22 -3.48 7.68 11.94
C LYS A 22 -4.58 6.75 11.43
N PHE A 23 -5.08 5.87 12.30
CA PHE A 23 -6.30 5.12 12.03
C PHE A 23 -7.51 6.01 12.28
N ILE A 24 -8.48 5.96 11.37
CA ILE A 24 -9.70 6.77 11.43
C ILE A 24 -10.94 5.91 11.24
N VAL A 25 -12.02 6.27 11.90
CA VAL A 25 -13.33 5.61 11.77
C VAL A 25 -14.19 6.34 10.75
N ASN A 26 -14.27 7.65 10.87
CA ASN A 26 -15.15 8.47 10.03
C ASN A 26 -14.29 9.19 8.96
N ILE A 27 -14.46 8.74 7.72
CA ILE A 27 -13.76 9.30 6.57
C ILE A 27 -14.19 10.74 6.31
N GLU A 28 -15.49 11.02 6.42
CA GLU A 28 -16.06 12.35 6.13
C GLU A 28 -15.55 13.41 7.10
N ASN A 29 -15.48 13.09 8.39
CA ASN A 29 -14.96 14.01 9.41
C ASN A 29 -13.50 14.37 9.16
N THR A 30 -12.71 13.45 8.58
CA THR A 30 -11.31 13.69 8.24
C THR A 30 -11.17 14.44 6.91
N LEU A 31 -12.00 14.12 5.90
CA LEU A 31 -11.90 14.71 4.57
C LEU A 31 -12.53 16.11 4.49
N ASN A 32 -13.65 16.38 5.16
CA ASN A 32 -14.33 17.67 5.06
C ASN A 32 -13.44 18.88 5.38
N PRO A 33 -12.60 18.87 6.43
CA PRO A 33 -11.64 19.94 6.66
C PRO A 33 -10.59 20.08 5.55
N LEU A 34 -10.19 18.96 4.91
CA LEU A 34 -9.25 19.02 3.80
C LEU A 34 -9.89 19.55 2.51
N ILE A 35 -11.16 19.21 2.26
CA ILE A 35 -11.92 19.69 1.10
C ILE A 35 -12.12 21.22 1.16
N LYS A 36 -12.33 21.76 2.34
CA LYS A 36 -12.50 23.22 2.54
C LYS A 36 -11.24 24.04 2.29
N LYS A 37 -10.05 23.41 2.27
CA LYS A 37 -8.79 24.13 2.03
C LYS A 37 -8.54 24.37 0.55
N ASN A 38 -8.47 25.64 0.15
CA ASN A 38 -8.28 26.05 -1.25
C ASN A 38 -6.97 25.55 -1.91
N ASN A 39 -5.94 25.22 -1.12
CA ASN A 39 -4.66 24.74 -1.64
C ASN A 39 -4.57 23.22 -1.78
N ASN A 40 -5.63 22.48 -1.47
CA ASN A 40 -5.65 21.04 -1.58
C ASN A 40 -6.19 20.59 -2.93
N PHE A 41 -5.44 19.74 -3.60
CA PHE A 41 -5.82 19.04 -4.83
C PHE A 41 -6.01 17.56 -4.53
N PHE A 42 -6.99 16.94 -5.18
CA PHE A 42 -7.37 15.56 -4.90
C PHE A 42 -7.10 14.69 -6.12
N ILE A 43 -6.39 13.57 -5.93
CA ILE A 43 -6.26 12.50 -6.90
C ILE A 43 -6.93 11.28 -6.29
N ILE A 44 -8.07 10.86 -6.87
CA ILE A 44 -8.94 9.86 -6.27
C ILE A 44 -9.20 8.73 -7.26
N ASP A 45 -9.15 7.49 -6.76
CA ASP A 45 -9.61 6.32 -7.51
C ASP A 45 -11.09 6.46 -7.88
N SER A 46 -11.44 6.18 -9.13
CA SER A 46 -12.80 6.36 -9.65
C SER A 46 -13.84 5.48 -8.94
N PHE A 47 -13.47 4.23 -8.59
CA PHE A 47 -14.35 3.33 -7.85
C PHE A 47 -14.57 3.84 -6.42
N VAL A 48 -13.48 4.24 -5.74
CA VAL A 48 -13.54 4.78 -4.38
C VAL A 48 -14.37 6.08 -4.35
N TYR A 49 -14.16 6.96 -5.32
CA TYR A 49 -14.96 8.18 -5.44
C TYR A 49 -16.45 7.86 -5.54
N LYS A 50 -16.83 7.00 -6.50
CA LYS A 50 -18.23 6.64 -6.74
C LYS A 50 -18.86 5.95 -5.51
N LYS A 51 -18.14 5.04 -4.86
CA LYS A 51 -18.68 4.19 -3.79
C LYS A 51 -18.78 4.91 -2.44
N TYR A 52 -17.79 5.74 -2.10
CA TYR A 52 -17.64 6.28 -0.75
C TYR A 52 -17.71 7.81 -0.66
N LEU A 53 -17.36 8.53 -1.73
CA LEU A 53 -17.07 9.96 -1.65
C LEU A 53 -17.96 10.83 -2.54
N SER A 54 -18.86 10.24 -3.33
CA SER A 54 -19.71 10.97 -4.30
C SER A 54 -20.65 11.99 -3.67
N LYS A 55 -21.00 11.82 -2.40
CA LYS A 55 -21.83 12.76 -1.62
C LYS A 55 -21.06 13.96 -1.08
N LEU A 56 -19.72 13.91 -1.07
CA LEU A 56 -18.87 14.99 -0.58
C LEU A 56 -18.75 16.10 -1.63
N LYS A 57 -18.77 17.35 -1.20
CA LYS A 57 -18.76 18.53 -2.08
C LYS A 57 -17.33 18.93 -2.48
N PHE A 58 -16.67 18.12 -3.33
CA PHE A 58 -15.38 18.49 -3.90
C PHE A 58 -15.48 19.64 -4.89
N ASN A 59 -14.53 20.56 -4.85
CA ASN A 59 -14.37 21.54 -5.92
C ASN A 59 -13.84 20.85 -7.18
N LYS A 60 -14.60 20.85 -8.26
CA LYS A 60 -14.25 20.22 -9.54
C LYS A 60 -12.90 20.72 -10.11
N ASN A 61 -12.55 21.98 -9.85
CA ASN A 61 -11.27 22.56 -10.26
C ASN A 61 -10.08 22.08 -9.41
N LYS A 62 -10.31 21.28 -8.37
CA LYS A 62 -9.28 20.72 -7.50
C LYS A 62 -9.29 19.18 -7.49
N LEU A 63 -10.15 18.57 -8.29
CA LEU A 63 -10.40 17.14 -8.31
C LEU A 63 -9.90 16.51 -9.63
N ILE A 64 -9.15 15.41 -9.48
CA ILE A 64 -8.77 14.51 -10.57
C ILE A 64 -9.22 13.10 -10.19
N ILE A 65 -10.03 12.50 -11.03
CA ILE A 65 -10.51 11.13 -10.85
C ILE A 65 -9.75 10.23 -11.82
N VAL A 66 -9.11 9.19 -11.28
CA VAL A 66 -8.31 8.23 -12.05
C VAL A 66 -8.94 6.85 -11.92
N LYS A 67 -9.22 6.19 -13.03
CA LYS A 67 -9.58 4.77 -13.02
C LYS A 67 -8.29 3.97 -12.74
N ALA A 68 -8.18 3.38 -11.57
CA ALA A 68 -6.99 2.63 -11.21
C ALA A 68 -6.77 1.44 -12.16
N GLY A 69 -5.53 1.25 -12.57
CA GLY A 69 -5.06 0.19 -13.44
C GLY A 69 -3.55 0.35 -13.59
N GLU A 70 -2.81 -0.74 -13.74
CA GLU A 70 -1.35 -0.69 -13.86
C GLU A 70 -0.90 0.15 -15.07
N ASP A 71 -1.69 0.15 -16.15
CA ASP A 71 -1.50 0.99 -17.33
C ASP A 71 -1.54 2.50 -17.02
N LYS A 72 -2.18 2.90 -15.93
CA LYS A 72 -2.26 4.31 -15.51
C LYS A 72 -0.97 4.82 -14.86
N LYS A 73 -0.09 3.90 -14.44
CA LYS A 73 1.25 4.26 -13.94
C LYS A 73 2.23 4.61 -15.07
N GLU A 74 1.81 4.51 -16.33
CA GLU A 74 2.64 4.87 -17.47
C GLU A 74 2.99 6.37 -17.47
N LEU A 75 4.25 6.70 -17.72
CA LEU A 75 4.77 8.08 -17.70
C LEU A 75 3.95 9.05 -18.56
N SER A 76 3.45 8.58 -19.69
CA SER A 76 2.58 9.36 -20.59
C SER A 76 1.25 9.79 -19.91
N ASN A 77 0.69 8.94 -19.05
CA ASN A 77 -0.50 9.26 -18.26
C ASN A 77 -0.17 10.20 -17.10
N ILE A 78 1.00 10.00 -16.44
CA ILE A 78 1.50 10.92 -15.41
C ILE A 78 1.62 12.35 -15.98
N LYS A 79 2.21 12.49 -17.17
CA LYS A 79 2.31 13.79 -17.89
C LYS A 79 0.93 14.44 -18.04
N LYS A 80 -0.11 13.69 -18.43
CA LYS A 80 -1.48 14.21 -18.59
C LYS A 80 -2.02 14.75 -17.27
N ILE A 81 -1.84 14.00 -16.17
CA ILE A 81 -2.29 14.40 -14.82
C ILE A 81 -1.55 15.68 -14.37
N ILE A 82 -0.23 15.76 -14.58
CA ILE A 82 0.55 16.96 -14.26
C ILE A 82 0.02 18.17 -15.03
N LEU A 83 -0.22 18.05 -16.34
CA LEU A 83 -0.75 19.13 -17.16
C LEU A 83 -2.14 19.59 -16.67
N ASP A 84 -3.01 18.65 -16.26
CA ASP A 84 -4.33 18.99 -15.70
C ASP A 84 -4.18 19.73 -14.35
N LEU A 85 -3.29 19.29 -13.46
CA LEU A 85 -2.97 19.98 -12.21
C LEU A 85 -2.47 21.41 -12.46
N LEU A 86 -1.59 21.61 -13.44
CA LEU A 86 -1.06 22.95 -13.80
C LEU A 86 -2.18 23.86 -14.36
N LYS A 87 -3.04 23.36 -15.23
CA LYS A 87 -4.23 24.09 -15.71
C LYS A 87 -5.16 24.49 -14.57
N LYS A 88 -5.28 23.63 -13.56
CA LYS A 88 -6.06 23.88 -12.33
C LYS A 88 -5.33 24.78 -11.31
N LYS A 89 -4.19 25.37 -11.69
CA LYS A 89 -3.39 26.33 -10.91
C LYS A 89 -2.83 25.77 -9.61
N ILE A 90 -2.36 24.50 -9.62
CA ILE A 90 -1.54 23.96 -8.52
C ILE A 90 -0.25 24.78 -8.39
N ASN A 91 0.26 24.94 -7.18
CA ASN A 91 1.47 25.72 -6.90
C ASN A 91 2.29 25.10 -5.74
N ARG A 92 3.44 25.68 -5.41
CA ARG A 92 4.36 25.16 -4.37
C ARG A 92 3.76 25.05 -2.97
N LYS A 93 2.71 25.85 -2.66
CA LYS A 93 2.01 25.82 -1.34
C LYS A 93 0.87 24.81 -1.32
N SER A 94 0.60 24.15 -2.45
CA SER A 94 -0.48 23.17 -2.57
C SER A 94 -0.14 21.84 -1.90
N PHE A 95 -1.17 21.08 -1.57
CA PHE A 95 -1.09 19.69 -1.15
C PHE A 95 -1.79 18.79 -2.16
N ILE A 96 -1.24 17.61 -2.41
CA ILE A 96 -1.95 16.53 -3.08
C ILE A 96 -2.55 15.60 -2.03
N ILE A 97 -3.86 15.40 -2.07
CA ILE A 97 -4.59 14.44 -1.25
C ILE A 97 -4.89 13.23 -2.12
N SER A 98 -4.20 12.14 -1.85
CA SER A 98 -4.29 10.88 -2.60
C SER A 98 -5.27 9.94 -1.90
N ILE A 99 -6.28 9.41 -2.63
CA ILE A 99 -7.27 8.48 -2.07
C ILE A 99 -7.41 7.30 -3.03
N GLY A 100 -6.86 6.13 -2.67
CA GLY A 100 -6.86 4.96 -3.55
C GLY A 100 -5.94 3.84 -3.08
N GLY A 101 -5.79 2.82 -3.91
CA GLY A 101 -4.82 1.74 -3.71
C GLY A 101 -3.42 2.12 -4.20
N GLY A 102 -2.53 1.13 -4.31
CA GLY A 102 -1.11 1.33 -4.67
C GLY A 102 -0.89 2.10 -5.97
N VAL A 103 -1.71 1.89 -7.00
CA VAL A 103 -1.60 2.65 -8.27
C VAL A 103 -1.79 4.14 -8.04
N ILE A 104 -2.82 4.55 -7.28
CA ILE A 104 -3.09 5.96 -6.97
C ILE A 104 -2.01 6.52 -6.05
N GLN A 105 -1.51 5.71 -5.11
CA GLN A 105 -0.35 6.04 -4.28
C GLN A 105 0.86 6.41 -5.13
N ASP A 106 1.27 5.51 -6.03
CA ASP A 106 2.46 5.68 -6.86
C ASP A 106 2.35 6.91 -7.77
N ILE A 107 1.21 7.09 -8.45
CA ILE A 107 0.91 8.27 -9.27
C ILE A 107 1.05 9.55 -8.44
N SER A 108 0.38 9.61 -7.29
CA SER A 108 0.34 10.81 -6.46
C SER A 108 1.68 11.13 -5.81
N ALA A 109 2.37 10.09 -5.31
CA ALA A 109 3.66 10.24 -4.67
C ALA A 109 4.74 10.68 -5.67
N PHE A 110 4.77 10.05 -6.87
CA PHE A 110 5.70 10.45 -7.93
C PHE A 110 5.45 11.88 -8.39
N ILE A 111 4.20 12.25 -8.70
CA ILE A 111 3.86 13.63 -9.08
C ILE A 111 4.27 14.60 -7.97
N SER A 112 3.96 14.28 -6.71
CA SER A 112 4.31 15.13 -5.57
C SER A 112 5.82 15.34 -5.44
N SER A 113 6.61 14.31 -5.73
CA SER A 113 8.07 14.37 -5.59
C SER A 113 8.76 15.25 -6.63
N ILE A 114 8.22 15.30 -7.86
CA ILE A 114 8.86 16.03 -8.97
C ILE A 114 8.26 17.42 -9.23
N LEU A 115 6.95 17.60 -8.96
CA LEU A 115 6.25 18.84 -9.25
C LEU A 115 6.79 19.97 -8.35
N PHE A 116 7.26 21.04 -8.96
CA PHE A 116 7.94 22.16 -8.28
C PHE A 116 9.13 21.78 -7.40
N ARG A 117 9.79 20.64 -7.66
CA ARG A 117 10.87 20.04 -6.88
C ARG A 117 10.42 19.50 -5.52
N GLY A 118 9.17 19.10 -5.44
CA GLY A 118 8.55 18.52 -4.26
C GLY A 118 7.43 19.35 -3.67
N ILE A 119 6.23 18.79 -3.63
CA ILE A 119 5.07 19.37 -2.92
C ILE A 119 4.56 18.36 -1.90
N LYS A 120 3.97 18.86 -0.83
CA LYS A 120 3.46 18.00 0.25
C LYS A 120 2.27 17.18 -0.21
N TRP A 121 2.15 15.96 0.31
CA TRP A 121 1.00 15.11 0.03
C TRP A 121 0.52 14.35 1.26
N ILE A 122 -0.75 13.92 1.22
CA ILE A 122 -1.45 13.16 2.26
C ILE A 122 -2.07 11.94 1.59
N TYR A 123 -2.04 10.80 2.26
CA TYR A 123 -2.50 9.56 1.69
C TYR A 123 -3.62 8.90 2.48
N PHE A 124 -4.63 8.41 1.76
CA PHE A 124 -5.72 7.57 2.26
C PHE A 124 -5.67 6.23 1.52
N PRO A 125 -5.00 5.20 2.05
CA PRO A 125 -4.94 3.88 1.45
C PRO A 125 -6.30 3.18 1.50
N THR A 126 -6.71 2.57 0.38
CA THR A 126 -8.05 1.98 0.26
C THR A 126 -8.06 0.49 -0.04
N THR A 127 -6.91 -0.14 -0.30
CA THR A 127 -6.76 -1.59 -0.45
C THR A 127 -6.01 -2.19 0.72
N LEU A 128 -6.14 -3.49 0.95
CA LEU A 128 -5.48 -4.15 2.08
C LEU A 128 -3.95 -4.12 1.93
N ILE A 129 -3.42 -4.31 0.70
CA ILE A 129 -1.97 -4.12 0.43
C ILE A 129 -1.54 -2.72 0.83
N SER A 130 -2.28 -1.70 0.38
CA SER A 130 -1.88 -0.33 0.66
C SER A 130 -2.00 0.03 2.15
N GLN A 131 -2.98 -0.50 2.86
CA GLN A 131 -3.13 -0.27 4.30
C GLN A 131 -2.10 -1.03 5.15
N GLY A 132 -1.79 -2.26 4.78
CA GLY A 132 -0.93 -3.14 5.58
C GLY A 132 0.55 -3.14 5.18
N ASP A 133 0.88 -2.53 4.04
CA ASP A 133 2.23 -2.55 3.50
C ASP A 133 2.65 -1.24 2.84
N SER A 134 2.17 -0.95 1.60
CA SER A 134 2.81 0.05 0.73
C SER A 134 2.68 1.49 1.21
N CYS A 135 1.70 1.81 2.08
CA CYS A 135 1.50 3.19 2.56
C CYS A 135 2.70 3.77 3.29
N ILE A 136 3.59 2.94 3.85
CA ILE A 136 4.83 3.36 4.48
C ILE A 136 6.06 2.87 3.70
N GLY A 137 7.19 3.57 3.84
CA GLY A 137 8.45 3.22 3.18
C GLY A 137 8.82 4.09 2.01
N SER A 138 8.05 5.16 1.78
CA SER A 138 8.43 6.32 0.93
C SER A 138 8.66 6.04 -0.56
N LYS A 139 8.62 4.77 -1.02
CA LYS A 139 8.85 4.43 -2.43
C LYS A 139 7.76 5.02 -3.33
N THR A 140 8.18 5.62 -4.43
CA THR A 140 7.32 6.01 -5.55
C THR A 140 7.73 5.23 -6.77
N SER A 141 6.79 4.84 -7.63
CA SER A 141 7.16 4.16 -8.85
C SER A 141 6.19 4.39 -10.00
N VAL A 142 6.73 4.57 -11.19
CA VAL A 142 5.96 4.67 -12.44
C VAL A 142 6.60 3.81 -13.52
N ASN A 143 5.80 3.49 -14.53
CA ASN A 143 6.19 2.63 -15.63
C ASN A 143 6.68 3.47 -16.82
N ILE A 144 7.56 2.89 -17.61
CA ILE A 144 8.00 3.43 -18.89
C ILE A 144 7.96 2.33 -19.94
N ASN A 145 7.08 2.45 -20.92
CA ASN A 145 6.81 1.44 -21.95
C ASN A 145 6.50 0.07 -21.31
N LYS A 146 7.26 -0.96 -21.66
CA LYS A 146 7.11 -2.32 -21.12
C LYS A 146 7.75 -2.53 -19.75
N PHE A 147 8.51 -1.55 -19.26
CA PHE A 147 9.26 -1.67 -18.03
C PHE A 147 8.46 -1.13 -16.83
N LYS A 148 8.12 -2.03 -15.91
CA LYS A 148 7.41 -1.67 -14.69
C LYS A 148 8.35 -1.10 -13.64
N ASN A 149 7.86 -0.08 -12.92
CA ASN A 149 8.49 0.47 -11.72
C ASN A 149 9.95 0.93 -11.91
N GLN A 150 10.31 1.35 -13.14
CA GLN A 150 11.70 1.74 -13.44
C GLN A 150 12.00 3.20 -13.12
N LEU A 151 10.98 4.04 -13.03
CA LEU A 151 11.15 5.43 -12.64
C LEU A 151 10.53 5.65 -11.26
N GLY A 152 11.29 6.25 -10.37
CA GLY A 152 10.81 6.52 -9.02
C GLY A 152 11.87 7.14 -8.14
N ASN A 153 11.45 7.42 -6.93
CA ASN A 153 12.32 7.94 -5.88
C ASN A 153 11.73 7.58 -4.50
N PHE A 154 12.32 8.14 -3.45
CA PHE A 154 11.78 8.05 -2.09
C PHE A 154 11.17 9.41 -1.72
N TYR A 155 9.86 9.45 -1.51
CA TYR A 155 9.15 10.67 -1.16
C TYR A 155 7.98 10.40 -0.19
N PRO A 156 8.19 10.51 1.13
CA PRO A 156 7.19 10.18 2.12
C PRO A 156 6.01 11.17 2.10
N PRO A 157 4.78 10.71 2.43
CA PRO A 157 3.66 11.61 2.68
C PRO A 157 3.88 12.40 3.98
N GLN A 158 3.14 13.48 4.17
CA GLN A 158 3.10 14.17 5.47
C GLN A 158 2.24 13.42 6.49
N LYS A 159 1.17 12.79 6.02
CA LYS A 159 0.23 12.02 6.84
C LYS A 159 -0.41 10.90 6.04
N ILE A 160 -0.72 9.82 6.75
CA ILE A 160 -1.48 8.69 6.23
C ILE A 160 -2.71 8.50 7.13
N TYR A 161 -3.89 8.38 6.52
CA TYR A 161 -5.14 8.12 7.22
C TYR A 161 -5.69 6.78 6.80
N ILE A 162 -5.67 5.79 7.67
CA ILE A 162 -6.13 4.42 7.42
C ILE A 162 -7.57 4.27 7.91
N ALA A 163 -8.49 3.95 6.99
CA ALA A 163 -9.88 3.65 7.30
C ALA A 163 -10.21 2.23 6.84
N ASN A 164 -10.41 1.31 7.77
CA ASN A 164 -10.74 -0.08 7.45
C ASN A 164 -12.07 -0.22 6.69
N SER A 165 -12.96 0.75 6.79
CA SER A 165 -14.24 0.76 6.07
C SER A 165 -14.10 0.70 4.55
N PHE A 166 -12.98 1.17 3.97
CA PHE A 166 -12.70 0.98 2.55
C PHE A 166 -12.57 -0.49 2.15
N LEU A 167 -12.13 -1.36 3.07
CA LEU A 167 -11.92 -2.78 2.80
C LEU A 167 -13.21 -3.56 2.60
N ALA A 168 -14.35 -3.02 3.04
CA ALA A 168 -15.65 -3.68 2.92
C ALA A 168 -16.04 -3.96 1.45
N SER A 169 -15.58 -3.14 0.51
CA SER A 169 -15.87 -3.29 -0.92
C SER A 169 -14.82 -4.05 -1.71
N LEU A 170 -13.73 -4.48 -1.10
CA LEU A 170 -12.73 -5.28 -1.79
C LEU A 170 -13.29 -6.63 -2.21
N ASN A 171 -13.04 -7.02 -3.46
CA ASN A 171 -13.27 -8.38 -3.90
C ASN A 171 -12.29 -9.35 -3.20
N TYR A 172 -12.60 -10.63 -3.22
CA TYR A 172 -11.81 -11.62 -2.49
C TYR A 172 -10.36 -11.70 -3.00
N LYS A 173 -10.10 -11.58 -4.32
CA LYS A 173 -8.76 -11.66 -4.90
C LYS A 173 -7.86 -10.51 -4.40
N ASP A 174 -8.39 -9.30 -4.35
CA ASP A 174 -7.63 -8.15 -3.85
C ASP A 174 -7.44 -8.22 -2.33
N TYR A 175 -8.42 -8.78 -1.60
CA TYR A 175 -8.30 -9.02 -0.17
C TYR A 175 -7.25 -10.09 0.15
N TYR A 176 -7.27 -11.24 -0.54
CA TYR A 176 -6.28 -12.32 -0.38
C TYR A 176 -4.88 -11.88 -0.80
N SER A 177 -4.77 -11.08 -1.85
CA SER A 177 -3.50 -10.45 -2.23
C SER A 177 -2.94 -9.59 -1.09
N GLY A 178 -3.79 -8.82 -0.41
CA GLY A 178 -3.37 -8.07 0.78
C GLY A 178 -2.93 -8.96 1.94
N LEU A 179 -3.63 -10.06 2.17
CA LEU A 179 -3.23 -11.04 3.20
C LEU A 179 -1.89 -11.70 2.86
N GLY A 180 -1.62 -11.99 1.59
CA GLY A 180 -0.36 -12.54 1.14
C GLY A 180 0.82 -11.60 1.45
N GLU A 181 0.69 -10.33 1.13
CA GLU A 181 1.72 -9.33 1.40
C GLU A 181 1.93 -9.12 2.91
N ILE A 182 0.85 -9.02 3.68
CA ILE A 182 0.94 -8.92 5.14
C ILE A 182 1.60 -10.17 5.74
N SER A 183 1.28 -11.37 5.21
CA SER A 183 1.92 -12.64 5.65
C SER A 183 3.42 -12.60 5.48
N HIS A 184 3.87 -12.10 4.34
CA HIS A 184 5.27 -11.94 4.02
C HIS A 184 5.99 -11.07 5.07
N ILE A 185 5.47 -9.89 5.38
CA ILE A 185 6.05 -8.99 6.39
C ILE A 185 6.06 -9.65 7.78
N LEU A 186 4.97 -10.31 8.15
CA LEU A 186 4.85 -10.94 9.47
C LEU A 186 5.74 -12.16 9.64
N ALA A 187 6.02 -12.90 8.56
CA ALA A 187 6.94 -14.03 8.59
C ALA A 187 8.36 -13.62 9.00
N LEU A 188 8.76 -12.37 8.71
CA LEU A 188 10.07 -11.84 9.04
C LEU A 188 10.29 -11.59 10.56
N GLY A 189 9.24 -11.49 11.37
CA GLY A 189 9.46 -11.20 12.77
C GLY A 189 8.28 -11.30 13.73
N ASN A 190 7.08 -11.58 13.25
CA ASN A 190 5.89 -11.76 14.11
C ASN A 190 5.24 -13.12 13.91
N LYS A 191 5.96 -14.19 14.32
CA LYS A 191 5.52 -15.58 14.16
C LYS A 191 4.10 -15.81 14.71
N LYS A 192 3.77 -15.27 15.89
CA LYS A 192 2.46 -15.48 16.52
C LYS A 192 1.31 -15.04 15.62
N ILE A 193 1.42 -13.85 15.00
CA ILE A 193 0.38 -13.34 14.13
C ILE A 193 0.44 -14.01 12.76
N PHE A 194 1.63 -14.30 12.24
CA PHE A 194 1.80 -15.07 11.00
C PHE A 194 1.03 -16.40 11.05
N PHE A 195 1.23 -17.21 12.10
CA PHE A 195 0.51 -18.47 12.28
C PHE A 195 -0.99 -18.31 12.54
N SER A 196 -1.44 -17.15 12.98
CA SER A 196 -2.86 -16.89 13.20
C SER A 196 -3.57 -16.25 12.00
N ILE A 197 -2.89 -16.04 10.88
CA ILE A 197 -3.43 -15.28 9.74
C ILE A 197 -4.72 -15.87 9.17
N LYS A 198 -4.91 -17.19 9.26
CA LYS A 198 -6.15 -17.87 8.85
C LYS A 198 -7.41 -17.28 9.48
N LYS A 199 -7.32 -16.73 10.69
CA LYS A 199 -8.46 -16.10 11.38
C LYS A 199 -9.03 -14.90 10.63
N TYR A 200 -8.23 -14.27 9.78
CA TYR A 200 -8.57 -13.04 9.08
C TYR A 200 -9.13 -13.27 7.67
N PHE A 201 -9.19 -14.51 7.19
CA PHE A 201 -9.72 -14.79 5.84
C PHE A 201 -11.17 -14.39 5.69
N ASN A 202 -11.99 -14.65 6.70
CA ASN A 202 -13.42 -14.35 6.69
C ASN A 202 -13.81 -13.20 7.63
N ASP A 203 -12.86 -12.63 8.37
CA ASP A 203 -13.11 -11.61 9.38
C ASP A 203 -12.50 -10.27 8.99
N LYS A 204 -13.13 -9.61 8.03
CA LYS A 204 -12.73 -8.26 7.60
C LYS A 204 -12.90 -7.20 8.71
N LYS A 205 -13.71 -7.48 9.74
CA LYS A 205 -13.99 -6.52 10.82
C LYS A 205 -12.82 -6.38 11.78
N ASN A 206 -12.12 -7.48 12.05
CA ASN A 206 -10.99 -7.51 13.01
C ASN A 206 -9.62 -7.35 12.35
N ILE A 207 -9.57 -6.94 11.09
CA ILE A 207 -8.34 -6.78 10.30
C ILE A 207 -7.38 -5.70 10.87
N PHE A 208 -7.86 -4.82 11.75
CA PHE A 208 -7.08 -3.72 12.33
C PHE A 208 -5.75 -4.20 12.96
N ASN A 209 -5.83 -5.21 13.84
CA ASN A 209 -4.64 -5.74 14.53
C ASN A 209 -3.62 -6.34 13.56
N LEU A 210 -4.10 -6.93 12.47
CA LEU A 210 -3.24 -7.50 11.44
C LEU A 210 -2.51 -6.39 10.68
N ILE A 211 -3.22 -5.36 10.23
CA ILE A 211 -2.65 -4.18 9.57
C ILE A 211 -1.63 -3.50 10.47
N LEU A 212 -2.01 -3.21 11.72
CA LEU A 212 -1.12 -2.56 12.68
C LEU A 212 0.16 -3.38 12.89
N SER A 213 0.04 -4.68 13.08
CA SER A 213 1.20 -5.55 13.31
C SER A 213 2.13 -5.60 12.11
N SER A 214 1.59 -5.64 10.90
CA SER A 214 2.37 -5.57 9.66
C SER A 214 3.12 -4.24 9.56
N LEU A 215 2.40 -3.12 9.74
CA LEU A 215 3.01 -1.80 9.69
C LEU A 215 4.09 -1.59 10.76
N MET A 216 3.86 -2.07 11.99
CA MET A 216 4.85 -1.96 13.07
C MET A 216 6.10 -2.81 12.79
N MET A 217 5.94 -3.98 12.14
CA MET A 217 7.08 -4.80 11.71
C MET A 217 7.86 -4.11 10.59
N LYS A 218 7.15 -3.65 9.55
CA LYS A 218 7.78 -2.92 8.43
C LYS A 218 8.45 -1.63 8.89
N LYS A 219 7.83 -0.87 9.80
CA LYS A 219 8.41 0.34 10.40
C LYS A 219 9.80 0.09 10.97
N LYS A 220 9.99 -1.00 11.73
CA LYS A 220 11.32 -1.35 12.31
C LYS A 220 12.38 -1.54 11.24
N ILE A 221 12.00 -2.09 10.09
CA ILE A 221 12.93 -2.34 8.97
C ILE A 221 13.25 -1.03 8.25
N ILE A 222 12.22 -0.27 7.86
CA ILE A 222 12.42 0.94 7.06
C ILE A 222 13.08 2.09 7.83
N GLU A 223 12.91 2.18 9.13
CA GLU A 223 13.61 3.19 9.95
C GLU A 223 15.10 2.89 10.11
N GLN A 224 15.52 1.62 9.93
CA GLN A 224 16.92 1.21 9.95
C GLN A 224 17.55 1.32 8.55
N ASP A 225 16.76 1.10 7.50
CA ASP A 225 17.23 1.07 6.12
C ASP A 225 16.13 1.59 5.17
N GLU A 226 15.99 2.91 5.08
CA GLU A 226 14.95 3.54 4.25
C GLU A 226 15.19 3.34 2.76
N PHE A 227 16.45 3.32 2.32
CA PHE A 227 16.84 3.33 0.91
C PHE A 227 17.19 1.95 0.34
N GLU A 228 16.93 0.87 1.12
CA GLU A 228 17.08 -0.51 0.65
C GLU A 228 18.52 -0.90 0.28
N ASN A 229 19.44 -0.53 1.16
CA ASN A 229 20.86 -0.85 0.96
C ASN A 229 21.30 -2.14 1.69
N ASN A 230 20.48 -2.69 2.61
CA ASN A 230 20.82 -3.84 3.47
C ASN A 230 19.57 -4.58 4.00
N LYS A 231 19.15 -4.25 5.23
CA LYS A 231 18.08 -4.98 5.96
C LYS A 231 16.73 -4.96 5.26
N ARG A 232 16.45 -3.92 4.48
CA ARG A 232 15.18 -3.80 3.76
C ARG A 232 15.08 -4.83 2.62
N GLU A 233 16.19 -5.40 2.15
CA GLU A 233 16.18 -6.51 1.21
C GLU A 233 15.42 -7.74 1.73
N LEU A 234 15.31 -7.90 3.06
CA LEU A 234 14.47 -8.94 3.66
C LEU A 234 13.00 -8.84 3.20
N LEU A 235 12.54 -7.63 2.85
CA LEU A 235 11.22 -7.42 2.27
C LEU A 235 11.11 -7.90 0.82
N ALA A 236 12.15 -8.46 0.23
CA ALA A 236 12.10 -9.17 -1.05
C ALA A 236 11.88 -10.68 -0.91
N PHE A 237 11.79 -11.22 0.31
CA PHE A 237 11.55 -12.65 0.55
C PHE A 237 10.27 -13.12 -0.15
N GLY A 238 10.37 -14.15 -0.98
CA GLY A 238 9.27 -14.66 -1.79
C GLY A 238 9.04 -13.90 -3.11
N HIS A 239 9.57 -12.69 -3.28
CA HIS A 239 9.28 -11.85 -4.45
C HIS A 239 9.93 -12.36 -5.75
N SER A 240 11.14 -12.95 -5.71
CA SER A 240 11.79 -13.45 -6.93
C SER A 240 10.92 -14.46 -7.67
N VAL A 241 10.40 -15.46 -6.97
CA VAL A 241 9.47 -16.46 -7.53
C VAL A 241 8.10 -15.84 -7.77
N GLY A 242 7.63 -14.99 -6.85
CA GLY A 242 6.36 -14.29 -6.97
C GLY A 242 6.26 -13.46 -8.25
N HIS A 243 7.26 -12.65 -8.57
CA HIS A 243 7.29 -11.84 -9.80
C HIS A 243 7.38 -12.73 -11.07
N ALA A 244 8.08 -13.85 -11.02
CA ALA A 244 8.10 -14.80 -12.12
C ALA A 244 6.69 -15.38 -12.38
N ILE A 245 5.93 -15.72 -11.33
CA ILE A 245 4.54 -16.18 -11.42
C ILE A 245 3.64 -15.07 -11.98
N GLU A 246 3.77 -13.84 -11.49
CA GLU A 246 3.00 -12.71 -12.04
C GLU A 246 3.24 -12.54 -13.54
N GLY A 247 4.50 -12.51 -13.96
CA GLY A 247 4.87 -12.34 -15.36
C GLY A 247 4.37 -13.48 -16.24
N SER A 248 4.60 -14.73 -15.83
CA SER A 248 4.20 -15.92 -16.61
C SER A 248 2.68 -16.08 -16.74
N THR A 249 1.92 -15.57 -15.79
CA THR A 249 0.45 -15.60 -15.82
C THR A 249 -0.19 -14.35 -16.44
N ASN A 250 0.61 -13.45 -17.04
CA ASN A 250 0.14 -12.16 -17.52
C ASN A 250 -0.67 -11.41 -16.45
N PHE A 251 -0.19 -11.41 -15.21
CA PHE A 251 -0.79 -10.74 -14.03
C PHE A 251 -2.21 -11.19 -13.67
N LYS A 252 -2.62 -12.39 -14.10
CA LYS A 252 -3.89 -13.01 -13.70
C LYS A 252 -3.88 -13.40 -12.21
N ILE A 253 -2.72 -13.81 -11.70
CA ILE A 253 -2.50 -14.04 -10.27
C ILE A 253 -2.07 -12.70 -9.65
N LYS A 254 -2.77 -12.28 -8.61
CA LYS A 254 -2.50 -11.00 -7.93
C LYS A 254 -1.19 -11.04 -7.15
N HIS A 255 -0.50 -9.91 -7.07
CA HIS A 255 0.83 -9.75 -6.49
C HIS A 255 1.05 -10.49 -5.16
N GLY A 256 0.31 -10.17 -4.11
CA GLY A 256 0.55 -10.82 -2.81
C GLY A 256 0.19 -12.31 -2.77
N ILE A 257 -0.71 -12.79 -3.67
CA ILE A 257 -0.93 -14.23 -3.84
C ILE A 257 0.33 -14.85 -4.46
N SER A 258 0.91 -14.22 -5.48
CA SER A 258 2.16 -14.67 -6.12
C SER A 258 3.33 -14.66 -5.13
N VAL A 259 3.41 -13.65 -4.26
CA VAL A 259 4.40 -13.59 -3.18
C VAL A 259 4.23 -14.74 -2.18
N ALA A 260 2.98 -15.09 -1.83
CA ALA A 260 2.70 -16.24 -0.96
C ALA A 260 3.19 -17.58 -1.59
N TYR A 261 2.97 -17.78 -2.89
CA TYR A 261 3.58 -18.90 -3.63
C TYR A 261 5.10 -18.89 -3.57
N GLY A 262 5.69 -17.70 -3.74
CA GLY A 262 7.15 -17.54 -3.68
C GLY A 262 7.72 -17.85 -2.30
N MET A 263 7.02 -17.48 -1.23
CA MET A 263 7.38 -17.84 0.14
C MET A 263 7.34 -19.36 0.36
N ASP A 264 6.26 -20.01 -0.10
CA ASP A 264 6.10 -21.46 0.04
C ASP A 264 7.19 -22.20 -0.72
N ALA A 265 7.52 -21.77 -1.94
CA ALA A 265 8.64 -22.29 -2.72
C ALA A 265 9.98 -22.12 -1.99
N ALA A 266 10.23 -20.96 -1.38
CA ALA A 266 11.46 -20.73 -0.63
C ALA A 266 11.55 -21.61 0.63
N PHE A 267 10.45 -21.85 1.34
CA PHE A 267 10.41 -22.79 2.46
C PHE A 267 10.67 -24.22 2.00
N TYR A 268 10.10 -24.65 0.86
CA TYR A 268 10.32 -25.96 0.27
C TYR A 268 11.78 -26.17 -0.15
N ILE A 269 12.38 -25.18 -0.83
CA ILE A 269 13.81 -25.21 -1.21
C ILE A 269 14.68 -25.33 0.05
N SER A 270 14.40 -24.54 1.09
CA SER A 270 15.12 -24.59 2.36
C SER A 270 15.03 -25.99 3.02
N TYR A 271 13.87 -26.64 2.91
CA TYR A 271 13.73 -28.04 3.35
C TYR A 271 14.60 -29.00 2.51
N LYS A 272 14.56 -28.88 1.18
CA LYS A 272 15.37 -29.74 0.28
C LYS A 272 16.86 -29.55 0.49
N LEU A 273 17.31 -28.34 0.79
CA LEU A 273 18.69 -28.02 1.14
C LEU A 273 19.05 -28.34 2.61
N LYS A 274 18.15 -28.99 3.36
CA LYS A 274 18.34 -29.39 4.77
C LYS A 274 18.52 -28.23 5.76
N PHE A 275 18.18 -27.00 5.40
CA PHE A 275 18.12 -25.86 6.33
C PHE A 275 16.88 -25.91 7.23
N LEU A 276 15.82 -26.58 6.79
CA LEU A 276 14.59 -26.82 7.54
C LEU A 276 14.28 -28.33 7.59
N SER A 277 13.74 -28.78 8.75
CA SER A 277 13.10 -30.11 8.80
C SER A 277 11.78 -30.11 8.01
N TYR A 278 11.31 -31.28 7.58
CA TYR A 278 9.99 -31.42 6.94
C TYR A 278 8.86 -30.87 7.83
N LYS A 279 8.92 -31.19 9.13
CA LYS A 279 7.95 -30.66 10.11
C LYS A 279 7.94 -29.11 10.13
N LYS A 280 9.13 -28.49 10.07
CA LYS A 280 9.23 -27.01 10.08
C LYS A 280 8.76 -26.38 8.78
N TYR A 281 9.06 -27.00 7.64
CA TYR A 281 8.52 -26.60 6.35
C TYR A 281 6.99 -26.64 6.36
N THR A 282 6.37 -27.75 6.75
CA THR A 282 4.91 -27.91 6.78
C THR A 282 4.25 -26.89 7.71
N GLU A 283 4.87 -26.62 8.88
CA GLU A 283 4.42 -25.60 9.82
C GLU A 283 4.39 -24.19 9.20
N LEU A 284 5.47 -23.81 8.50
CA LEU A 284 5.60 -22.48 7.86
C LEU A 284 4.70 -22.32 6.63
N SER A 285 4.49 -23.39 5.89
CA SER A 285 3.66 -23.45 4.68
C SER A 285 2.16 -23.34 5.00
N GLU A 286 1.73 -23.87 6.15
CA GLU A 286 0.32 -24.01 6.52
C GLU A 286 -0.48 -22.68 6.53
N PRO A 287 0.05 -21.54 7.03
CA PRO A 287 -0.63 -20.25 6.93
C PRO A 287 -0.88 -19.79 5.50
N LEU A 288 -0.01 -20.17 4.57
CA LEU A 288 -0.06 -19.73 3.17
C LEU A 288 -1.05 -20.51 2.32
N LYS A 289 -1.33 -21.78 2.66
CA LYS A 289 -2.23 -22.67 1.88
C LYS A 289 -3.59 -22.08 1.58
N THR A 290 -4.14 -21.26 2.45
CA THR A 290 -5.44 -20.62 2.23
C THR A 290 -5.36 -19.44 1.26
N ILE A 291 -4.17 -18.81 1.15
CA ILE A 291 -3.92 -17.68 0.24
C ILE A 291 -3.72 -18.18 -1.19
N ILE A 292 -3.02 -19.32 -1.34
CA ILE A 292 -2.59 -19.90 -2.63
C ILE A 292 -3.57 -20.90 -3.24
N LYS A 293 -4.74 -21.06 -2.66
CA LYS A 293 -5.79 -21.95 -3.19
C LYS A 293 -6.53 -21.39 -4.40
#